data_9afbf0b39fc13825fb8e1543de7a0868
#
_entry.id   9afbf0b39fc13825fb8e1543de7a0868
#
_cell.length_a   1.000
_cell.length_b   1.000
_cell.length_c   1.000
_cell.angle_alpha   90.00
_cell.angle_beta   90.00
_cell.angle_gamma   90.00
#
_symmetry.space_group_name_H-M   'P 1'
#
loop_
_entity.id
_entity.type
_entity.pdbx_description
1 polymer ?
#
loop_
_entity_poly.entity_id
_entity_poly.type
_entity_poly.pdbx_seq_one_letter_code
_entity_poly.pdbx_strand_id
1 'polypeptide(L)'
;MQPAHAIHRPASGMVSRLFRKSDAQSDAKGDLARQRLRNIAGSPAADRAAEMLSAPSALLQLNHEEARTIVAYMQPRRIAEGTTFIREGDTDHTDFMLLVVDGEVTVETIVVSRTTPITVTVLGPGSLIGEMGLLDGAPRSASCTAISNLRCAVLTRDALNQLLDDQPRTAAKLMMAISLRIAQRMRENQDKLKLYAQLAQAMNEEIHALMPL
;
A
#
# COMPACT_ATOMS: atom_id res chain seq x y z
N MET A 1 -59.41 22.55 41.47
CA MET A 1 -58.08 23.14 41.54
C MET A 1 -57.06 22.07 41.14
N GLN A 2 -56.59 22.06 39.90
CA GLN A 2 -55.52 21.19 39.43
C GLN A 2 -54.25 22.04 39.26
N PRO A 3 -53.03 21.56 39.64
CA PRO A 3 -51.82 22.28 39.40
C PRO A 3 -51.25 21.98 38.01
N ALA A 4 -50.75 23.02 37.37
CA ALA A 4 -50.17 23.04 36.03
C ALA A 4 -48.94 22.17 35.89
N HIS A 5 -48.87 21.37 34.81
CA HIS A 5 -47.69 20.67 34.38
C HIS A 5 -46.57 21.65 33.88
N ALA A 6 -45.47 21.67 34.56
CA ALA A 6 -44.23 22.36 34.11
C ALA A 6 -43.60 21.57 32.95
N ILE A 7 -43.61 22.14 31.73
CA ILE A 7 -42.92 21.60 30.56
C ILE A 7 -41.42 21.89 30.74
N HIS A 8 -40.63 20.84 30.98
CA HIS A 8 -39.17 20.90 31.07
C HIS A 8 -38.60 21.15 29.65
N ARG A 9 -38.05 22.34 29.39
CA ARG A 9 -37.30 22.63 28.16
C ARG A 9 -35.95 21.93 28.22
N PRO A 10 -35.57 21.08 27.23
CA PRO A 10 -34.26 20.48 27.23
C PRO A 10 -33.19 21.54 26.87
N ALA A 11 -32.04 21.39 27.53
CA ALA A 11 -30.92 22.30 27.50
C ALA A 11 -30.32 22.49 26.08
N SER A 12 -30.66 23.58 25.43
CA SER A 12 -30.13 24.01 24.12
C SER A 12 -28.61 24.25 24.09
N GLY A 13 -27.94 24.27 25.24
CA GLY A 13 -26.52 24.55 25.33
C GLY A 13 -25.59 23.35 25.11
N MET A 14 -26.09 22.11 25.26
CA MET A 14 -25.24 20.90 25.15
C MET A 14 -25.05 20.47 23.69
N VAL A 15 -26.08 20.61 22.89
CA VAL A 15 -26.07 20.27 21.44
C VAL A 15 -25.15 21.26 20.68
N SER A 16 -25.25 22.55 20.96
CA SER A 16 -24.40 23.57 20.33
C SER A 16 -22.90 23.48 20.72
N ARG A 17 -22.56 22.88 21.86
CA ARG A 17 -21.15 22.60 22.25
C ARG A 17 -20.59 21.39 21.50
N LEU A 18 -21.42 20.36 21.24
CA LEU A 18 -21.02 19.18 20.48
C LEU A 18 -20.76 19.54 19.00
N PHE A 19 -21.62 20.33 18.37
CA PHE A 19 -21.41 20.78 17.00
C PHE A 19 -20.19 21.70 16.88
N ARG A 20 -19.97 22.65 17.79
CA ARG A 20 -18.76 23.50 17.78
C ARG A 20 -17.46 22.72 17.96
N LYS A 21 -17.46 21.62 18.72
CA LYS A 21 -16.27 20.78 18.91
C LYS A 21 -15.98 19.93 17.66
N SER A 22 -17.01 19.48 16.96
CA SER A 22 -16.91 18.79 15.68
C SER A 22 -16.34 19.68 14.58
N ASP A 23 -16.85 20.92 14.48
CA ASP A 23 -16.40 21.89 13.47
C ASP A 23 -14.93 22.32 13.68
N ALA A 24 -14.54 22.61 14.91
CA ALA A 24 -13.14 22.96 15.24
C ALA A 24 -12.15 21.81 14.98
N GLN A 25 -12.59 20.57 15.16
CA GLN A 25 -11.78 19.38 14.90
C GLN A 25 -11.67 19.09 13.38
N SER A 26 -12.72 19.38 12.62
CA SER A 26 -12.75 19.32 11.15
C SER A 26 -11.82 20.38 10.54
N ASP A 27 -11.86 21.62 11.06
CA ASP A 27 -11.01 22.71 10.59
C ASP A 27 -9.53 22.44 10.87
N ALA A 28 -9.19 21.93 12.06
CA ALA A 28 -7.81 21.58 12.41
C ALA A 28 -7.25 20.45 11.52
N LYS A 29 -8.07 19.43 11.19
CA LYS A 29 -7.70 18.36 10.25
C LYS A 29 -7.46 18.91 8.84
N GLY A 30 -8.32 19.79 8.36
CA GLY A 30 -8.19 20.45 7.07
C GLY A 30 -6.91 21.31 6.97
N ASP A 31 -6.48 21.94 8.06
CA ASP A 31 -5.26 22.74 8.11
C ASP A 31 -4.00 21.87 8.08
N LEU A 32 -3.98 20.73 8.78
CA LEU A 32 -2.89 19.76 8.75
C LEU A 32 -2.71 19.15 7.36
N ALA A 33 -3.80 18.78 6.69
CA ALA A 33 -3.75 18.26 5.33
C ALA A 33 -3.19 19.32 4.34
N ARG A 34 -3.63 20.56 4.45
CA ARG A 34 -3.10 21.70 3.68
C ARG A 34 -1.62 21.96 3.94
N GLN A 35 -1.17 21.81 5.18
CA GLN A 35 0.23 21.96 5.54
C GLN A 35 1.09 20.86 4.94
N ARG A 36 0.64 19.59 4.95
CA ARG A 36 1.32 18.46 4.30
C ARG A 36 1.50 18.69 2.80
N LEU A 37 0.44 19.14 2.10
CA LEU A 37 0.51 19.47 0.67
C LEU A 37 1.50 20.62 0.40
N ARG A 38 1.57 21.62 1.27
CA ARG A 38 2.57 22.69 1.17
C ARG A 38 3.99 22.18 1.32
N ASN A 39 4.23 21.22 2.20
CA ASN A 39 5.55 20.64 2.45
C ASN A 39 6.12 19.88 1.23
N ILE A 40 5.27 19.37 0.36
CA ILE A 40 5.69 18.69 -0.89
C ILE A 40 5.59 19.59 -2.12
N ALA A 41 5.13 20.85 -1.97
CA ALA A 41 4.99 21.79 -3.08
C ALA A 41 6.35 22.09 -3.71
N GLY A 42 6.43 21.96 -5.04
CA GLY A 42 7.68 22.17 -5.79
C GLY A 42 8.72 21.05 -5.64
N SER A 43 8.35 19.90 -5.08
CA SER A 43 9.24 18.73 -5.01
C SER A 43 9.09 17.85 -6.26
N PRO A 44 10.10 17.80 -7.16
CA PRO A 44 10.04 16.96 -8.35
C PRO A 44 9.87 15.45 -8.04
N ALA A 45 10.39 15.01 -6.88
CA ALA A 45 10.23 13.64 -6.44
C ALA A 45 8.79 13.32 -6.03
N ALA A 46 8.11 14.27 -5.36
CA ALA A 46 6.71 14.12 -4.99
C ALA A 46 5.80 14.16 -6.23
N ASP A 47 6.08 15.04 -7.18
CA ASP A 47 5.33 15.13 -8.44
C ASP A 47 5.46 13.83 -9.23
N ARG A 48 6.68 13.29 -9.36
CA ARG A 48 6.92 12.00 -10.04
C ARG A 48 6.23 10.83 -9.33
N ALA A 49 6.24 10.81 -7.99
CA ALA A 49 5.51 9.79 -7.23
C ALA A 49 3.99 9.89 -7.45
N ALA A 50 3.43 11.10 -7.51
CA ALA A 50 2.02 11.34 -7.80
C ALA A 50 1.64 10.91 -9.23
N GLU A 51 2.48 11.20 -10.21
CA GLU A 51 2.30 10.72 -11.60
C GLU A 51 2.23 9.19 -11.66
N MET A 52 3.13 8.49 -10.94
CA MET A 52 3.14 7.02 -10.90
C MET A 52 1.89 6.44 -10.25
N LEU A 53 1.38 7.06 -9.18
CA LEU A 53 0.13 6.64 -8.53
C LEU A 53 -1.12 6.91 -9.38
N SER A 54 -1.08 7.93 -10.23
CA SER A 54 -2.19 8.30 -11.14
C SER A 54 -2.05 7.69 -12.54
N ALA A 55 -1.04 6.85 -12.79
CA ALA A 55 -0.82 6.24 -14.10
C ALA A 55 -2.01 5.35 -14.53
N PRO A 56 -2.32 5.29 -15.85
CA PRO A 56 -3.47 4.52 -16.38
C PRO A 56 -3.44 3.01 -16.07
N SER A 57 -2.28 2.47 -15.71
CA SER A 57 -2.12 1.09 -15.25
C SER A 57 -2.70 0.83 -13.86
N ALA A 58 -3.04 1.86 -13.10
CA ALA A 58 -3.83 1.74 -11.89
C ALA A 58 -5.30 1.51 -12.31
N LEU A 59 -5.85 0.34 -12.00
CA LEU A 59 -7.23 -0.07 -12.34
C LEU A 59 -8.30 0.86 -11.73
N LEU A 60 -7.95 1.69 -10.76
CA LEU A 60 -8.70 2.82 -10.26
C LEU A 60 -7.89 4.07 -10.52
N GLN A 61 -8.38 4.91 -11.38
CA GLN A 61 -7.77 6.19 -11.68
C GLN A 61 -7.89 7.11 -10.46
N LEU A 62 -6.81 7.20 -9.69
CA LEU A 62 -6.59 8.35 -8.84
C LEU A 62 -6.36 9.54 -9.78
N ASN A 63 -7.07 10.63 -9.57
CA ASN A 63 -6.68 11.86 -10.24
C ASN A 63 -5.36 12.38 -9.64
N HIS A 64 -4.70 13.29 -10.34
CA HIS A 64 -3.40 13.81 -9.92
C HIS A 64 -3.44 14.49 -8.54
N GLU A 65 -4.54 15.16 -8.19
CA GLU A 65 -4.73 15.82 -6.88
C GLU A 65 -4.85 14.79 -5.75
N GLU A 66 -5.60 13.71 -5.96
CA GLU A 66 -5.71 12.60 -5.01
C GLU A 66 -4.38 11.88 -4.84
N ALA A 67 -3.64 11.66 -5.92
CA ALA A 67 -2.30 11.08 -5.87
C ALA A 67 -1.32 11.97 -5.09
N ARG A 68 -1.32 13.29 -5.32
CA ARG A 68 -0.53 14.25 -4.52
C ARG A 68 -0.93 14.23 -3.05
N THR A 69 -2.21 14.11 -2.75
CA THR A 69 -2.70 13.98 -1.38
C THR A 69 -2.11 12.75 -0.71
N ILE A 70 -2.11 11.59 -1.36
CA ILE A 70 -1.50 10.36 -0.84
C ILE A 70 0.00 10.56 -0.60
N VAL A 71 0.71 11.11 -1.58
CA VAL A 71 2.16 11.36 -1.49
C VAL A 71 2.51 12.30 -0.33
N ALA A 72 1.63 13.24 0.04
CA ALA A 72 1.83 14.13 1.18
C ALA A 72 1.86 13.41 2.55
N TYR A 73 1.37 12.15 2.61
CA TYR A 73 1.48 11.28 3.78
C TYR A 73 2.64 10.29 3.69
N MET A 74 3.34 10.23 2.55
CA MET A 74 4.50 9.37 2.36
C MET A 74 5.79 10.09 2.74
N GLN A 75 6.79 9.30 3.13
CA GLN A 75 8.12 9.81 3.47
C GLN A 75 9.12 9.40 2.38
N PRO A 76 9.90 10.33 1.82
CA PRO A 76 10.93 10.00 0.86
C PRO A 76 12.05 9.20 1.54
N ARG A 77 12.49 8.11 0.90
CA ARG A 77 13.60 7.28 1.37
C ARG A 77 14.54 6.93 0.23
N ARG A 78 15.83 6.82 0.56
CA ARG A 78 16.85 6.29 -0.32
C ARG A 78 17.38 4.98 0.25
N ILE A 79 17.55 3.98 -0.60
CA ILE A 79 18.07 2.67 -0.23
C ILE A 79 19.22 2.39 -1.19
N ALA A 80 20.40 2.05 -0.61
CA ALA A 80 21.58 1.75 -1.40
C ALA A 80 21.45 0.41 -2.13
N GLU A 81 22.07 0.31 -3.29
CA GLU A 81 22.24 -0.94 -4.02
C GLU A 81 22.78 -2.06 -3.11
N GLY A 82 22.31 -3.29 -3.29
CA GLY A 82 22.69 -4.46 -2.49
C GLY A 82 21.97 -4.55 -1.13
N THR A 83 21.14 -3.55 -0.76
CA THR A 83 20.43 -3.56 0.53
C THR A 83 19.16 -4.41 0.45
N THR A 84 19.07 -5.45 1.29
CA THR A 84 17.81 -6.15 1.55
C THR A 84 17.02 -5.38 2.59
N PHE A 85 15.92 -4.74 2.20
CA PHE A 85 15.12 -3.84 3.04
C PHE A 85 13.80 -4.46 3.52
N ILE A 86 13.40 -5.60 2.96
CA ILE A 86 12.34 -6.49 3.44
C ILE A 86 12.93 -7.90 3.45
N ARG A 87 12.68 -8.65 4.51
CA ARG A 87 13.10 -10.05 4.63
C ARG A 87 11.89 -10.95 4.76
N GLU A 88 11.86 -12.04 4.01
CA GLU A 88 10.82 -13.07 4.11
C GLU A 88 10.73 -13.60 5.54
N GLY A 89 9.50 -13.73 6.05
CA GLY A 89 9.24 -14.18 7.42
C GLY A 89 9.40 -13.12 8.50
N ASP A 90 9.84 -11.90 8.18
CA ASP A 90 9.96 -10.80 9.15
C ASP A 90 8.56 -10.41 9.67
N THR A 91 8.43 -10.34 10.99
CA THR A 91 7.20 -9.98 11.72
C THR A 91 7.25 -8.58 12.33
N ASP A 92 8.45 -8.05 12.56
CA ASP A 92 8.65 -6.81 13.33
C ASP A 92 8.48 -5.55 12.48
N HIS A 93 8.70 -5.66 11.17
CA HIS A 93 8.68 -4.53 10.23
C HIS A 93 7.65 -4.75 9.11
N THR A 94 6.39 -5.03 9.50
CA THR A 94 5.29 -5.26 8.55
C THR A 94 4.42 -4.03 8.33
N ASP A 95 4.65 -2.94 9.05
CA ASP A 95 3.84 -1.75 9.18
C ASP A 95 4.06 -0.69 8.08
N PHE A 96 4.72 -1.03 6.98
CA PHE A 96 4.95 -0.11 5.88
C PHE A 96 4.81 -0.76 4.50
N MET A 97 4.49 0.07 3.52
CA MET A 97 4.70 -0.19 2.09
C MET A 97 5.51 0.92 1.46
N LEU A 98 6.10 0.68 0.30
CA LEU A 98 6.79 1.71 -0.47
C LEU A 98 6.37 1.69 -1.95
N LEU A 99 6.41 2.88 -2.54
CA LEU A 99 6.34 3.10 -3.98
C LEU A 99 7.77 3.31 -4.50
N VAL A 100 8.18 2.49 -5.46
CA VAL A 100 9.46 2.70 -6.17
C VAL A 100 9.32 3.90 -7.10
N VAL A 101 10.11 4.95 -6.88
CA VAL A 101 10.14 6.16 -7.72
C VAL A 101 11.25 6.08 -8.75
N ASP A 102 12.38 5.44 -8.39
CA ASP A 102 13.52 5.25 -9.25
C ASP A 102 14.35 4.05 -8.78
N GLY A 103 14.99 3.34 -9.72
CA GLY A 103 15.75 2.14 -9.46
C GLY A 103 14.93 0.85 -9.57
N GLU A 104 15.55 -0.28 -9.24
CA GLU A 104 15.01 -1.62 -9.42
C GLU A 104 15.20 -2.49 -8.17
N VAL A 105 14.28 -3.42 -7.95
CA VAL A 105 14.20 -4.30 -6.79
C VAL A 105 13.98 -5.74 -7.25
N THR A 106 14.80 -6.69 -6.76
CA THR A 106 14.45 -8.11 -6.84
C THR A 106 13.50 -8.49 -5.71
N VAL A 107 12.52 -9.30 -6.06
CA VAL A 107 11.65 -10.00 -5.11
C VAL A 107 12.06 -11.47 -5.12
N GLU A 108 12.45 -11.98 -3.97
CA GLU A 108 13.02 -13.31 -3.80
C GLU A 108 12.26 -14.09 -2.75
N THR A 109 12.15 -15.40 -2.94
CA THR A 109 11.60 -16.31 -1.95
C THR A 109 12.50 -17.53 -1.76
N ILE A 110 12.48 -18.09 -0.56
CA ILE A 110 13.24 -19.32 -0.25
C ILE A 110 12.32 -20.50 -0.53
N VAL A 111 12.75 -21.37 -1.46
CA VAL A 111 12.09 -22.66 -1.67
C VAL A 111 12.65 -23.67 -0.68
N VAL A 112 11.77 -24.36 0.04
CA VAL A 112 12.08 -25.27 1.16
C VAL A 112 13.14 -26.33 0.82
N SER A 113 13.32 -26.66 -0.45
CA SER A 113 14.32 -27.64 -0.92
C SER A 113 15.68 -27.00 -1.30
N ARG A 114 15.83 -25.69 -1.21
CA ARG A 114 17.05 -24.97 -1.62
C ARG A 114 17.42 -23.91 -0.58
N THR A 115 18.68 -23.85 -0.22
CA THR A 115 19.24 -22.81 0.66
C THR A 115 19.47 -21.48 -0.08
N THR A 116 19.42 -21.49 -1.42
CA THR A 116 19.65 -20.31 -2.25
C THR A 116 18.30 -19.67 -2.62
N PRO A 117 18.09 -18.38 -2.37
CA PRO A 117 16.90 -17.66 -2.77
C PRO A 117 16.69 -17.72 -4.29
N ILE A 118 15.44 -17.80 -4.71
CA ILE A 118 15.08 -17.73 -6.13
C ILE A 118 14.43 -16.36 -6.38
N THR A 119 14.96 -15.64 -7.36
CA THR A 119 14.32 -14.41 -7.83
C THR A 119 13.00 -14.76 -8.52
N VAL A 120 11.91 -14.26 -7.96
CA VAL A 120 10.55 -14.47 -8.49
C VAL A 120 10.23 -13.42 -9.55
N THR A 121 10.66 -12.17 -9.31
CA THR A 121 10.42 -11.04 -10.23
C THR A 121 11.35 -9.88 -9.94
N VAL A 122 11.48 -8.97 -10.93
CA VAL A 122 12.13 -7.68 -10.78
C VAL A 122 11.05 -6.60 -10.90
N LEU A 123 11.07 -5.64 -9.99
CA LEU A 123 10.12 -4.54 -9.88
C LEU A 123 10.86 -3.22 -10.10
N GLY A 124 10.32 -2.37 -10.97
CA GLY A 124 10.84 -1.05 -11.29
C GLY A 124 9.92 0.08 -10.82
N PRO A 125 10.16 1.31 -11.34
CA PRO A 125 9.38 2.50 -10.99
C PRO A 125 7.88 2.32 -11.17
N GLY A 126 7.08 2.86 -10.23
CA GLY A 126 5.62 2.69 -10.16
C GLY A 126 5.16 1.44 -9.41
N SER A 127 6.08 0.56 -9.02
CA SER A 127 5.73 -0.64 -8.25
C SER A 127 5.47 -0.31 -6.77
N LEU A 128 4.42 -0.93 -6.21
CA LEU A 128 4.16 -0.95 -4.77
C LEU A 128 4.71 -2.24 -4.18
N ILE A 129 5.40 -2.14 -3.04
CA ILE A 129 6.07 -3.25 -2.36
C ILE A 129 5.71 -3.21 -0.88
N GLY A 130 5.39 -4.37 -0.30
CA GLY A 130 5.10 -4.53 1.13
C GLY A 130 3.67 -4.18 1.52
N GLU A 131 2.78 -4.03 0.54
CA GLU A 131 1.37 -3.69 0.70
C GLU A 131 0.60 -4.71 1.53
N MET A 132 0.91 -6.00 1.39
CA MET A 132 0.22 -7.07 2.12
C MET A 132 0.44 -6.92 3.62
N GLY A 133 1.70 -6.88 4.07
CA GLY A 133 2.02 -6.71 5.48
C GLY A 133 1.49 -5.39 6.07
N LEU A 134 1.43 -4.32 5.28
CA LEU A 134 0.79 -3.07 5.70
C LEU A 134 -0.70 -3.28 6.00
N LEU A 135 -1.41 -4.13 5.24
CA LEU A 135 -2.85 -4.35 5.38
C LEU A 135 -3.19 -5.33 6.51
N ASP A 136 -2.55 -6.48 6.53
CA ASP A 136 -2.91 -7.60 7.41
C ASP A 136 -2.00 -7.79 8.62
N GLY A 137 -0.80 -7.16 8.61
CA GLY A 137 0.20 -7.34 9.67
C GLY A 137 0.86 -8.72 9.67
N ALA A 138 0.59 -9.54 8.65
CA ALA A 138 1.18 -10.86 8.52
C ALA A 138 2.69 -10.78 8.24
N PRO A 139 3.46 -11.86 8.51
CA PRO A 139 4.88 -11.92 8.16
C PRO A 139 5.12 -11.62 6.69
N ARG A 140 6.25 -11.02 6.37
CA ARG A 140 6.64 -10.70 4.99
C ARG A 140 6.68 -11.96 4.13
N SER A 141 6.02 -11.94 2.99
CA SER A 141 5.87 -13.09 2.09
C SER A 141 7.05 -13.33 1.15
N ALA A 142 8.00 -12.40 1.08
CA ALA A 142 9.18 -12.47 0.24
C ALA A 142 10.26 -11.50 0.72
N SER A 143 11.51 -11.73 0.35
CA SER A 143 12.59 -10.78 0.52
C SER A 143 12.66 -9.81 -0.65
N CYS A 144 13.01 -8.53 -0.37
CA CYS A 144 13.17 -7.50 -1.39
C CYS A 144 14.56 -6.86 -1.24
N THR A 145 15.34 -6.94 -2.31
CA THR A 145 16.72 -6.42 -2.38
C THR A 145 16.81 -5.37 -3.48
N ALA A 146 17.40 -4.23 -3.17
CA ALA A 146 17.69 -3.18 -4.13
C ALA A 146 18.85 -3.62 -5.06
N ILE A 147 18.60 -3.70 -6.36
CA ILE A 147 19.65 -4.05 -7.36
C ILE A 147 20.24 -2.81 -8.06
N SER A 148 19.76 -1.65 -7.65
CA SER A 148 20.32 -0.33 -7.97
C SER A 148 20.02 0.63 -6.83
N ASN A 149 20.62 1.83 -6.83
CA ASN A 149 20.27 2.85 -5.85
C ASN A 149 18.80 3.25 -6.01
N LEU A 150 17.98 3.00 -4.97
CA LEU A 150 16.55 3.29 -4.97
C LEU A 150 16.23 4.69 -4.44
N ARG A 151 15.27 5.32 -5.08
CA ARG A 151 14.47 6.39 -4.50
C ARG A 151 13.04 5.89 -4.38
N CYS A 152 12.49 5.95 -3.20
CA CYS A 152 11.13 5.47 -2.92
C CYS A 152 10.37 6.42 -1.99
N ALA A 153 9.05 6.30 -2.00
CA ALA A 153 8.16 6.95 -1.06
C ALA A 153 7.52 5.88 -0.17
N VAL A 154 7.66 6.02 1.14
CA VAL A 154 7.22 5.05 2.15
C VAL A 154 5.93 5.52 2.79
N LEU A 155 4.91 4.69 2.81
CA LEU A 155 3.67 4.87 3.56
C LEU A 155 3.65 3.90 4.73
N THR A 156 3.64 4.43 5.96
CA THR A 156 3.49 3.63 7.17
C THR A 156 2.02 3.40 7.51
N ARG A 157 1.72 2.41 8.38
CA ARG A 157 0.37 2.16 8.89
C ARG A 157 -0.20 3.38 9.60
N ASP A 158 0.60 4.08 10.39
CA ASP A 158 0.17 5.30 11.08
C ASP A 158 -0.18 6.42 10.09
N ALA A 159 0.62 6.59 9.04
CA ALA A 159 0.34 7.57 7.99
C ALA A 159 -0.92 7.20 7.18
N LEU A 160 -1.15 5.91 6.92
CA LEU A 160 -2.37 5.41 6.30
C LEU A 160 -3.60 5.68 7.19
N ASN A 161 -3.51 5.43 8.49
CA ASN A 161 -4.58 5.73 9.44
C ASN A 161 -4.89 7.24 9.47
N GLN A 162 -3.85 8.08 9.48
CA GLN A 162 -4.04 9.53 9.39
C GLN A 162 -4.70 9.94 8.06
N LEU A 163 -4.32 9.33 6.94
CA LEU A 163 -4.96 9.57 5.64
C LEU A 163 -6.44 9.15 5.65
N LEU A 164 -6.76 8.01 6.29
CA LEU A 164 -8.15 7.54 6.47
C LEU A 164 -8.98 8.53 7.28
N ASP A 165 -8.39 9.10 8.32
CA ASP A 165 -9.06 10.08 9.18
C ASP A 165 -9.24 11.45 8.51
N ASP A 166 -8.22 11.90 7.77
CA ASP A 166 -8.19 13.26 7.21
C ASP A 166 -8.85 13.32 5.82
N GLN A 167 -8.69 12.27 5.01
CA GLN A 167 -9.10 12.20 3.60
C GLN A 167 -9.74 10.83 3.26
N PRO A 168 -10.86 10.46 3.89
CA PRO A 168 -11.42 9.10 3.81
C PRO A 168 -11.75 8.66 2.38
N ARG A 169 -12.20 9.57 1.51
CA ARG A 169 -12.51 9.23 0.10
C ARG A 169 -11.25 8.88 -0.69
N THR A 170 -10.18 9.65 -0.51
CA THR A 170 -8.89 9.41 -1.15
C THR A 170 -8.24 8.12 -0.62
N ALA A 171 -8.31 7.91 0.70
CA ALA A 171 -7.85 6.68 1.33
C ALA A 171 -8.61 5.45 0.83
N ALA A 172 -9.94 5.52 0.71
CA ALA A 172 -10.74 4.43 0.15
C ALA A 172 -10.32 4.08 -1.29
N LYS A 173 -10.07 5.07 -2.14
CA LYS A 173 -9.56 4.84 -3.50
C LYS A 173 -8.18 4.18 -3.50
N LEU A 174 -7.27 4.61 -2.62
CA LEU A 174 -5.97 3.96 -2.45
C LEU A 174 -6.13 2.49 -2.06
N MET A 175 -6.99 2.21 -1.07
CA MET A 175 -7.26 0.84 -0.62
C MET A 175 -7.82 -0.04 -1.74
N MET A 176 -8.76 0.49 -2.54
CA MET A 176 -9.29 -0.21 -3.72
C MET A 176 -8.20 -0.47 -4.76
N ALA A 177 -7.33 0.50 -5.03
CA ALA A 177 -6.21 0.34 -5.97
C ALA A 177 -5.23 -0.76 -5.51
N ILE A 178 -4.88 -0.78 -4.22
CA ILE A 178 -4.03 -1.83 -3.63
C ILE A 178 -4.72 -3.20 -3.74
N SER A 179 -6.00 -3.29 -3.38
CA SER A 179 -6.77 -4.54 -3.44
C SER A 179 -6.85 -5.10 -4.87
N LEU A 180 -7.03 -4.24 -5.87
CA LEU A 180 -7.04 -4.65 -7.27
C LEU A 180 -5.68 -5.16 -7.74
N ARG A 181 -4.57 -4.53 -7.30
CA ARG A 181 -3.22 -5.04 -7.57
C ARG A 181 -2.96 -6.40 -6.96
N ILE A 182 -3.39 -6.61 -5.72
CA ILE A 182 -3.29 -7.92 -5.05
C ILE A 182 -4.10 -8.96 -5.83
N ALA A 183 -5.34 -8.64 -6.21
CA ALA A 183 -6.19 -9.54 -7.00
C ALA A 183 -5.57 -9.87 -8.37
N GLN A 184 -4.95 -8.90 -9.03
CA GLN A 184 -4.24 -9.13 -10.29
C GLN A 184 -3.04 -10.06 -10.09
N ARG A 185 -2.20 -9.82 -9.09
CA ARG A 185 -1.07 -10.70 -8.73
C ARG A 185 -1.52 -12.13 -8.44
N MET A 186 -2.64 -12.30 -7.74
CA MET A 186 -3.20 -13.64 -7.47
C MET A 186 -3.55 -14.36 -8.78
N ARG A 187 -4.18 -13.66 -9.74
CA ARG A 187 -4.49 -14.25 -11.06
C ARG A 187 -3.23 -14.64 -11.83
N GLU A 188 -2.24 -13.76 -11.90
CA GLU A 188 -0.95 -14.02 -12.54
C GLU A 188 -0.23 -15.23 -11.92
N ASN A 189 -0.28 -15.36 -10.59
CA ASN A 189 0.29 -16.50 -9.89
C ASN A 189 -0.50 -17.80 -10.17
N GLN A 190 -1.84 -17.75 -10.26
CA GLN A 190 -2.66 -18.90 -10.64
C GLN A 190 -2.34 -19.38 -12.06
N ASP A 191 -2.12 -18.46 -13.00
CA ASP A 191 -1.76 -18.81 -14.38
C ASP A 191 -0.35 -19.43 -14.46
N LYS A 192 0.61 -18.92 -13.68
CA LYS A 192 1.93 -19.56 -13.53
C LYS A 192 1.83 -20.98 -12.94
N LEU A 193 1.00 -21.17 -11.91
CA LEU A 193 0.79 -22.50 -11.31
C LEU A 193 0.19 -23.49 -12.30
N LYS A 194 -0.77 -23.06 -13.13
CA LYS A 194 -1.33 -23.90 -14.21
C LYS A 194 -0.25 -24.31 -15.21
N LEU A 195 0.59 -23.35 -15.63
CA LEU A 195 1.69 -23.62 -16.55
C LEU A 195 2.69 -24.61 -15.95
N TYR A 196 3.07 -24.46 -14.67
CA TYR A 196 3.96 -25.41 -14.00
C TYR A 196 3.34 -26.80 -13.88
N ALA A 197 2.05 -26.91 -13.60
CA ALA A 197 1.35 -28.19 -13.56
C ALA A 197 1.34 -28.89 -14.93
N GLN A 198 1.09 -28.17 -16.02
CA GLN A 198 1.17 -28.67 -17.37
C GLN A 198 2.58 -29.15 -17.74
N LEU A 199 3.59 -28.35 -17.39
CA LEU A 199 4.99 -28.73 -17.64
C LEU A 199 5.38 -30.00 -16.86
N ALA A 200 5.01 -30.06 -15.58
CA ALA A 200 5.26 -31.27 -14.76
C ALA A 200 4.58 -32.50 -15.30
N GLN A 201 3.35 -32.38 -15.81
CA GLN A 201 2.63 -33.49 -16.44
C GLN A 201 3.34 -33.95 -17.72
N ALA A 202 3.71 -33.02 -18.60
CA ALA A 202 4.44 -33.33 -19.83
C ALA A 202 5.79 -34.04 -19.54
N MET A 203 6.55 -33.53 -18.55
CA MET A 203 7.80 -34.17 -18.13
C MET A 203 7.57 -35.62 -17.60
N ASN A 204 6.49 -35.82 -16.83
CA ASN A 204 6.16 -37.14 -16.30
C ASN A 204 5.76 -38.12 -17.40
N GLU A 205 4.99 -37.70 -18.41
CA GLU A 205 4.63 -38.49 -19.58
C GLU A 205 5.88 -38.89 -20.39
N GLU A 206 6.83 -37.97 -20.56
CA GLU A 206 8.07 -38.24 -21.28
C GLU A 206 8.97 -39.23 -20.53
N ILE A 207 9.08 -39.11 -19.20
CA ILE A 207 9.80 -40.08 -18.36
C ILE A 207 9.18 -41.46 -18.48
N HIS A 208 7.86 -41.60 -18.45
CA HIS A 208 7.18 -42.90 -18.60
C HIS A 208 7.37 -43.47 -20.00
N ALA A 209 7.44 -42.68 -21.04
CA ALA A 209 7.71 -43.10 -22.41
C ALA A 209 9.15 -43.62 -22.60
N LEU A 210 10.11 -43.04 -21.88
CA LEU A 210 11.54 -43.40 -21.94
C LEU A 210 11.91 -44.60 -21.04
N MET A 211 11.08 -44.87 -20.01
CA MET A 211 11.30 -45.98 -19.07
C MET A 211 10.05 -46.89 -19.00
N PRO A 212 9.70 -47.60 -20.10
CA PRO A 212 8.62 -48.60 -20.03
C PRO A 212 9.00 -49.71 -19.07
N LEU A 213 8.13 -49.99 -18.08
CA LEU A 213 8.24 -51.13 -17.15
C LEU A 213 8.09 -52.44 -17.90
#